data_6a205e5f5fbbeaa19d0379e904cc55f4
#
_entry.id   6a205e5f5fbbeaa19d0379e904cc55f4
#
_cell.length_a   1.000
_cell.length_b   1.000
_cell.length_c   1.000
_cell.angle_alpha   90.00
_cell.angle_beta   90.00
_cell.angle_gamma   90.00
#
_symmetry.space_group_name_H-M   'P 1'
#
loop_
_entity.id
_entity.type
_entity.pdbx_description
1 polymer ?
#
loop_
_entity_poly.entity_id
_entity_poly.type
_entity_poly.pdbx_seq_one_letter_code
_entity_poly.pdbx_strand_id
1 'polypeptide(L)'
;MSEERVSIVVLTHNRWRELRRTLERLDAFCRGYPVIVVDNGSTDGTADHLQQEFPAVLLVRVGKNLGAAGRNHGVAQVTTPYVAFCDDDTCWAPGALERAADLLDAHAEIAVLNARILVGADARLDPACAAMAQSPLPALAGIGPELVGFMSGANVVRTRSFMDAGGYWEPFFIGGEETLLSLDIMADGGRIVYAPDLETYHWPSKSRDAPLRRRMLARNALWTAWLRLPAGMAARRSLAVLR
;
A
#
# COMPACT_ATOMS: atom_id res chain seq x y z
N MET A 1 -7.62 14.14 23.99
CA MET A 1 -7.15 12.97 23.22
C MET A 1 -7.62 13.22 21.80
N SER A 2 -6.72 13.44 20.83
CA SER A 2 -7.13 13.51 19.43
C SER A 2 -7.70 12.15 19.06
N GLU A 3 -8.88 12.11 18.44
CA GLU A 3 -9.43 10.85 17.92
C GLU A 3 -8.40 10.23 16.97
N GLU A 4 -8.13 8.95 17.15
CA GLU A 4 -7.24 8.20 16.26
C GLU A 4 -7.86 8.17 14.85
N ARG A 5 -7.23 8.86 13.90
CA ARG A 5 -7.76 8.98 12.53
C ARG A 5 -7.18 7.97 11.56
N VAL A 6 -6.01 7.40 11.86
CA VAL A 6 -5.25 6.52 10.97
C VAL A 6 -4.86 5.25 11.71
N SER A 7 -5.08 4.09 11.10
CA SER A 7 -4.47 2.81 11.52
C SER A 7 -3.40 2.40 10.50
N ILE A 8 -2.34 1.77 10.98
CA ILE A 8 -1.26 1.25 10.13
C ILE A 8 -1.48 -0.25 9.92
N VAL A 9 -1.54 -0.68 8.67
CA VAL A 9 -1.62 -2.10 8.29
C VAL A 9 -0.31 -2.54 7.67
N VAL A 10 0.38 -3.48 8.32
CA VAL A 10 1.65 -4.06 7.87
C VAL A 10 1.40 -5.48 7.37
N LEU A 11 1.83 -5.80 6.14
CA LEU A 11 1.78 -7.17 5.62
C LEU A 11 3.16 -7.81 5.72
N THR A 12 3.22 -9.06 6.20
CA THR A 12 4.46 -9.84 6.27
C THR A 12 4.26 -11.31 5.88
N HIS A 13 5.31 -11.96 5.37
CA HIS A 13 5.36 -13.40 5.11
C HIS A 13 6.81 -13.90 5.21
N ASN A 14 7.11 -14.73 6.22
CA ASN A 14 8.44 -15.33 6.44
C ASN A 14 9.58 -14.30 6.50
N ARG A 15 9.39 -13.18 7.25
CA ARG A 15 10.33 -12.06 7.28
C ARG A 15 10.41 -11.42 8.67
N TRP A 16 10.53 -12.25 9.70
CA TRP A 16 10.57 -11.75 11.08
C TRP A 16 11.60 -10.64 11.30
N ARG A 17 12.82 -10.79 10.75
CA ARG A 17 13.90 -9.82 10.97
C ARG A 17 13.60 -8.44 10.39
N GLU A 18 13.00 -8.40 9.21
CA GLU A 18 12.58 -7.17 8.55
C GLU A 18 11.41 -6.54 9.32
N LEU A 19 10.36 -7.33 9.59
CA LEU A 19 9.18 -6.90 10.34
C LEU A 19 9.57 -6.31 11.70
N ARG A 20 10.43 -6.99 12.47
CA ARG A 20 10.89 -6.51 13.78
C ARG A 20 11.47 -5.11 13.70
N ARG A 21 12.39 -4.87 12.73
CA ARG A 21 13.00 -3.55 12.52
C ARG A 21 11.98 -2.49 12.12
N THR A 22 11.00 -2.87 11.32
CA THR A 22 9.91 -1.98 10.92
C THR A 22 9.05 -1.62 12.13
N LEU A 23 8.70 -2.57 12.99
CA LEU A 23 7.92 -2.30 14.20
C LEU A 23 8.68 -1.43 15.21
N GLU A 24 9.99 -1.68 15.40
CA GLU A 24 10.85 -0.81 16.22
C GLU A 24 10.83 0.65 15.73
N ARG A 25 10.86 0.87 14.39
CA ARG A 25 10.77 2.21 13.79
C ARG A 25 9.37 2.81 13.90
N LEU A 26 8.32 2.01 13.70
CA LEU A 26 6.94 2.47 13.88
C LEU A 26 6.69 2.89 15.33
N ASP A 27 7.21 2.16 16.31
CA ASP A 27 7.12 2.59 17.72
C ASP A 27 7.87 3.91 17.98
N ALA A 28 9.00 4.12 17.30
CA ALA A 28 9.78 5.36 17.45
C ALA A 28 9.15 6.57 16.74
N PHE A 29 8.58 6.39 15.54
CA PHE A 29 8.17 7.48 14.65
C PHE A 29 6.65 7.68 14.60
N CYS A 30 5.88 6.63 14.86
CA CYS A 30 4.43 6.61 14.74
C CYS A 30 3.76 6.16 16.05
N ARG A 31 4.33 6.54 17.18
CA ARG A 31 3.78 6.18 18.50
C ARG A 31 2.36 6.71 18.65
N GLY A 32 1.46 5.84 19.12
CA GLY A 32 0.06 6.16 19.37
C GLY A 32 -0.88 5.86 18.21
N TYR A 33 -0.36 5.44 17.04
CA TYR A 33 -1.21 4.92 15.97
C TYR A 33 -1.48 3.43 16.17
N PRO A 34 -2.73 2.94 16.00
CA PRO A 34 -3.02 1.51 15.99
C PRO A 34 -2.23 0.81 14.89
N VAL A 35 -1.49 -0.24 15.25
CA VAL A 35 -0.73 -1.07 14.31
C VAL A 35 -1.35 -2.45 14.24
N ILE A 36 -1.69 -2.87 13.01
CA ILE A 36 -2.24 -4.18 12.68
C ILE A 36 -1.23 -4.88 11.79
N VAL A 37 -0.68 -6.00 12.24
CA VAL A 37 0.21 -6.84 11.43
C VAL A 37 -0.57 -8.03 10.90
N VAL A 38 -0.56 -8.20 9.59
CA VAL A 38 -1.11 -9.36 8.92
C VAL A 38 0.01 -10.36 8.65
N ASP A 39 0.00 -11.45 9.40
CA ASP A 39 0.83 -12.61 9.12
C ASP A 39 0.21 -13.43 8.00
N ASN A 40 0.76 -13.30 6.82
CA ASN A 40 0.27 -13.90 5.58
C ASN A 40 0.71 -15.35 5.41
N GLY A 41 0.50 -16.17 6.46
CA GLY A 41 0.82 -17.60 6.45
C GLY A 41 2.31 -17.89 6.63
N SER A 42 2.99 -17.20 7.53
CA SER A 42 4.39 -17.47 7.85
C SER A 42 4.59 -18.82 8.55
N THR A 43 5.72 -19.45 8.29
CA THR A 43 6.15 -20.72 8.86
C THR A 43 7.49 -20.63 9.59
N ASP A 44 8.08 -19.44 9.66
CA ASP A 44 9.39 -19.16 10.26
C ASP A 44 9.31 -18.70 11.73
N GLY A 45 8.13 -18.79 12.37
CA GLY A 45 7.88 -18.32 13.72
C GLY A 45 7.57 -16.81 13.84
N THR A 46 7.41 -16.11 12.71
CA THR A 46 7.11 -14.66 12.71
C THR A 46 5.96 -14.29 13.64
N ALA A 47 4.84 -15.03 13.58
CA ALA A 47 3.67 -14.71 14.37
C ALA A 47 3.89 -14.88 15.88
N ASP A 48 4.64 -15.90 16.29
CA ASP A 48 4.91 -16.18 17.71
C ASP A 48 5.90 -15.16 18.28
N HIS A 49 6.93 -14.81 17.54
CA HIS A 49 7.86 -13.73 17.89
C HIS A 49 7.13 -12.38 18.03
N LEU A 50 6.23 -12.06 17.10
CA LEU A 50 5.45 -10.83 17.15
C LEU A 50 4.64 -10.72 18.45
N GLN A 51 3.92 -11.79 18.83
CA GLN A 51 3.12 -11.79 20.04
C GLN A 51 3.96 -11.63 21.33
N GLN A 52 5.18 -12.17 21.32
CA GLN A 52 6.09 -12.08 22.46
C GLN A 52 6.76 -10.70 22.59
N GLU A 53 7.24 -10.13 21.46
CA GLU A 53 8.06 -8.91 21.48
C GLU A 53 7.22 -7.63 21.35
N PHE A 54 6.04 -7.70 20.69
CA PHE A 54 5.16 -6.54 20.44
C PHE A 54 3.70 -6.83 20.82
N PRO A 55 3.40 -7.09 22.11
CA PRO A 55 2.07 -7.50 22.55
C PRO A 55 0.97 -6.45 22.35
N ALA A 56 1.32 -5.17 22.12
CA ALA A 56 0.38 -4.10 21.82
C ALA A 56 -0.05 -4.06 20.35
N VAL A 57 0.63 -4.78 19.46
CA VAL A 57 0.31 -4.85 18.04
C VAL A 57 -0.79 -5.89 17.82
N LEU A 58 -1.84 -5.51 17.07
CA LEU A 58 -2.88 -6.46 16.69
C LEU A 58 -2.36 -7.41 15.60
N LEU A 59 -2.23 -8.70 15.94
CA LEU A 59 -1.85 -9.75 14.99
C LEU A 59 -3.08 -10.37 14.33
N VAL A 60 -3.09 -10.38 13.00
CA VAL A 60 -4.07 -11.08 12.17
C VAL A 60 -3.38 -12.24 11.44
N ARG A 61 -3.72 -13.49 11.75
CA ARG A 61 -3.17 -14.70 11.10
C ARG A 61 -4.07 -15.14 9.96
N VAL A 62 -3.55 -15.19 8.73
CA VAL A 62 -4.35 -15.55 7.53
C VAL A 62 -4.27 -17.06 7.22
N GLY A 63 -3.28 -17.77 7.72
CA GLY A 63 -3.13 -19.22 7.57
C GLY A 63 -2.55 -19.69 6.24
N LYS A 64 -2.58 -18.89 5.18
CA LYS A 64 -1.96 -19.15 3.87
C LYS A 64 -1.45 -17.83 3.27
N ASN A 65 -0.48 -17.92 2.37
CA ASN A 65 0.00 -16.73 1.65
C ASN A 65 -0.99 -16.33 0.55
N LEU A 66 -1.65 -15.19 0.75
CA LEU A 66 -2.58 -14.56 -0.20
C LEU A 66 -1.93 -13.47 -1.07
N GLY A 67 -0.61 -13.30 -0.98
CA GLY A 67 0.06 -12.16 -1.60
C GLY A 67 -0.47 -10.83 -1.06
N ALA A 68 -0.63 -9.82 -1.91
CA ALA A 68 -1.09 -8.50 -1.50
C ALA A 68 -2.49 -8.50 -0.85
N ALA A 69 -3.37 -9.44 -1.24
CA ALA A 69 -4.73 -9.55 -0.71
C ALA A 69 -4.79 -9.90 0.79
N GLY A 70 -3.69 -10.35 1.37
CA GLY A 70 -3.57 -10.47 2.82
C GLY A 70 -3.92 -9.17 3.55
N ARG A 71 -3.63 -8.00 2.96
CA ARG A 71 -3.98 -6.68 3.54
C ARG A 71 -5.47 -6.49 3.78
N ASN A 72 -6.35 -7.12 3.00
CA ASN A 72 -7.79 -7.05 3.19
C ASN A 72 -8.20 -7.51 4.59
N HIS A 73 -7.54 -8.55 5.12
CA HIS A 73 -7.79 -9.06 6.47
C HIS A 73 -7.35 -8.07 7.55
N GLY A 74 -6.31 -7.29 7.29
CA GLY A 74 -5.89 -6.19 8.17
C GLY A 74 -6.88 -5.04 8.13
N VAL A 75 -7.31 -4.62 6.95
CA VAL A 75 -8.30 -3.54 6.79
C VAL A 75 -9.63 -3.89 7.43
N ALA A 76 -10.03 -5.16 7.42
CA ALA A 76 -11.25 -5.62 8.10
C ALA A 76 -11.20 -5.41 9.65
N GLN A 77 -10.03 -5.17 10.23
CA GLN A 77 -9.85 -4.84 11.66
C GLN A 77 -9.71 -3.33 11.92
N VAL A 78 -9.63 -2.52 10.86
CA VAL A 78 -9.47 -1.06 10.98
C VAL A 78 -10.78 -0.42 11.41
N THR A 79 -10.73 0.40 12.45
CA THR A 79 -11.88 1.17 12.96
C THR A 79 -11.75 2.67 12.67
N THR A 80 -10.58 3.10 12.18
CA THR A 80 -10.29 4.50 11.86
C THR A 80 -10.75 4.85 10.44
N PRO A 81 -11.03 6.15 10.16
CA PRO A 81 -11.46 6.58 8.82
C PRO A 81 -10.40 6.38 7.74
N TYR A 82 -9.13 6.28 8.12
CA TYR A 82 -8.01 6.11 7.19
C TYR A 82 -7.15 4.91 7.55
N VAL A 83 -6.62 4.24 6.53
CA VAL A 83 -5.62 3.19 6.68
C VAL A 83 -4.33 3.57 5.94
N ALA A 84 -3.20 3.49 6.63
CA ALA A 84 -1.87 3.65 6.08
C ALA A 84 -1.27 2.26 5.85
N PHE A 85 -0.95 1.93 4.60
CA PHE A 85 -0.28 0.67 4.32
C PHE A 85 1.22 0.80 4.53
N CYS A 86 1.79 -0.29 5.01
CA CYS A 86 3.21 -0.45 5.27
C CYS A 86 3.62 -1.86 4.86
N ASP A 87 4.78 -2.02 4.24
CA ASP A 87 5.39 -3.32 4.04
C ASP A 87 6.30 -3.65 5.23
N ASP A 88 6.70 -4.90 5.38
CA ASP A 88 7.62 -5.32 6.46
C ASP A 88 9.04 -4.73 6.34
N ASP A 89 9.29 -3.97 5.28
CA ASP A 89 10.54 -3.26 5.02
C ASP A 89 10.34 -1.74 4.73
N THR A 90 9.18 -1.17 5.12
CA THR A 90 8.91 0.26 5.01
C THR A 90 8.50 0.89 6.35
N CYS A 91 8.58 2.20 6.48
CA CYS A 91 8.15 2.92 7.68
C CYS A 91 7.75 4.35 7.33
N TRP A 92 6.70 4.87 7.95
CA TRP A 92 6.27 6.26 7.80
C TRP A 92 7.19 7.21 8.56
N ALA A 93 7.48 8.37 7.96
CA ALA A 93 8.23 9.43 8.61
C ALA A 93 7.40 10.08 9.75
N PRO A 94 8.05 10.66 10.76
CA PRO A 94 7.37 11.41 11.82
C PRO A 94 6.46 12.50 11.24
N GLY A 95 5.20 12.60 11.73
CA GLY A 95 4.22 13.58 11.30
C GLY A 95 3.54 13.30 9.96
N ALA A 96 4.02 12.35 9.16
CA ALA A 96 3.45 12.06 7.83
C ALA A 96 1.99 11.57 7.92
N LEU A 97 1.65 10.74 8.89
CA LEU A 97 0.29 10.21 9.05
C LEU A 97 -0.70 11.26 9.55
N GLU A 98 -0.27 12.17 10.43
CA GLU A 98 -1.10 13.29 10.87
C GLU A 98 -1.39 14.22 9.68
N ARG A 99 -0.34 14.58 8.92
CA ARG A 99 -0.48 15.39 7.71
C ARG A 99 -1.38 14.73 6.65
N ALA A 100 -1.27 13.40 6.47
CA ALA A 100 -2.14 12.67 5.55
C ALA A 100 -3.61 12.74 5.98
N ALA A 101 -3.88 12.58 7.27
CA ALA A 101 -5.23 12.70 7.81
C ALA A 101 -5.81 14.10 7.62
N ASP A 102 -5.01 15.15 7.88
CA ASP A 102 -5.44 16.54 7.66
C ASP A 102 -5.79 16.81 6.19
N LEU A 103 -4.98 16.30 5.26
CA LEU A 103 -5.26 16.42 3.82
C LEU A 103 -6.55 15.67 3.42
N LEU A 104 -6.74 14.47 3.94
CA LEU A 104 -7.94 13.70 3.67
C LEU A 104 -9.19 14.33 4.30
N ASP A 105 -9.09 14.90 5.50
CA ASP A 105 -10.21 15.62 6.13
C ASP A 105 -10.62 16.86 5.33
N ALA A 106 -9.63 17.59 4.79
CA ALA A 106 -9.85 18.81 4.01
C ALA A 106 -10.37 18.54 2.58
N HIS A 107 -10.10 17.35 2.02
CA HIS A 107 -10.36 17.02 0.62
C HIS A 107 -11.15 15.71 0.49
N ALA A 108 -12.48 15.80 0.57
CA ALA A 108 -13.36 14.62 0.55
C ALA A 108 -13.26 13.80 -0.75
N GLU A 109 -12.87 14.44 -1.86
CA GLU A 109 -12.68 13.82 -3.18
C GLU A 109 -11.42 12.94 -3.26
N ILE A 110 -10.43 13.14 -2.37
CA ILE A 110 -9.22 12.31 -2.35
C ILE A 110 -9.52 11.00 -1.63
N ALA A 111 -9.40 9.89 -2.36
CA ALA A 111 -9.51 8.55 -1.81
C ALA A 111 -8.16 7.98 -1.37
N VAL A 112 -7.08 8.30 -2.10
CA VAL A 112 -5.72 7.79 -1.83
C VAL A 112 -4.69 8.91 -1.94
N LEU A 113 -3.83 9.01 -0.93
CA LEU A 113 -2.59 9.77 -0.96
C LEU A 113 -1.41 8.82 -1.12
N ASN A 114 -0.60 9.00 -2.17
CA ASN A 114 0.66 8.28 -2.32
C ASN A 114 1.81 9.14 -1.85
N ALA A 115 2.60 8.64 -0.91
CA ALA A 115 3.71 9.35 -0.32
C ALA A 115 4.97 9.31 -1.20
N ARG A 116 5.91 10.20 -0.92
CA ARG A 116 7.28 10.15 -1.39
C ARG A 116 8.03 9.02 -0.69
N ILE A 117 8.79 8.23 -1.46
CA ILE A 117 9.52 7.07 -0.97
C ILE A 117 11.02 7.37 -0.98
N LEU A 118 11.64 7.21 0.19
CA LEU A 118 13.07 7.39 0.41
C LEU A 118 13.73 6.03 0.66
N VAL A 119 14.64 5.63 -0.22
CA VAL A 119 15.20 4.27 -0.26
C VAL A 119 16.59 4.21 0.36
N GLY A 120 16.78 3.24 1.26
CA GLY A 120 18.05 2.90 1.88
C GLY A 120 18.49 3.90 2.96
N ALA A 121 19.70 3.68 3.48
CA ALA A 121 20.27 4.53 4.54
C ALA A 121 20.56 5.96 4.06
N ASP A 122 20.83 6.13 2.77
CA ASP A 122 21.13 7.43 2.15
C ASP A 122 19.85 8.20 1.79
N ALA A 123 18.68 7.69 2.11
CA ALA A 123 17.36 8.30 1.82
C ALA A 123 17.20 8.75 0.36
N ARG A 124 17.64 7.92 -0.60
CA ARG A 124 17.55 8.25 -2.03
C ARG A 124 16.10 8.21 -2.49
N LEU A 125 15.72 9.19 -3.30
CA LEU A 125 14.38 9.20 -3.89
C LEU A 125 14.16 7.95 -4.76
N ASP A 126 13.03 7.25 -4.53
CA ASP A 126 12.63 6.14 -5.41
C ASP A 126 12.33 6.69 -6.82
N PRO A 127 12.83 6.06 -7.90
CA PRO A 127 12.57 6.52 -9.27
C PRO A 127 11.09 6.65 -9.63
N ALA A 128 10.21 5.85 -9.03
CA ALA A 128 8.77 5.96 -9.23
C ALA A 128 8.21 7.32 -8.77
N CYS A 129 8.80 7.91 -7.72
CA CYS A 129 8.40 9.23 -7.22
C CYS A 129 8.66 10.35 -8.23
N ALA A 130 9.76 10.26 -9.00
CA ALA A 130 10.05 11.21 -10.06
C ALA A 130 8.99 11.13 -11.18
N ALA A 131 8.56 9.93 -11.54
CA ALA A 131 7.49 9.73 -12.53
C ALA A 131 6.14 10.23 -11.99
N MET A 132 5.82 9.97 -10.73
CA MET A 132 4.58 10.47 -10.09
C MET A 132 4.55 12.00 -10.04
N ALA A 133 5.67 12.65 -9.69
CA ALA A 133 5.77 14.11 -9.66
C ALA A 133 5.61 14.77 -11.05
N GLN A 134 5.87 14.02 -12.13
CA GLN A 134 5.71 14.45 -13.52
C GLN A 134 4.40 13.95 -14.14
N SER A 135 3.43 13.51 -13.36
CA SER A 135 2.13 13.09 -13.87
C SER A 135 1.51 14.20 -14.74
N PRO A 136 1.01 13.88 -15.95
CA PRO A 136 0.35 14.86 -16.82
C PRO A 136 -1.08 15.18 -16.39
N LEU A 137 -1.57 14.56 -15.34
CA LEU A 137 -2.92 14.79 -14.82
C LEU A 137 -2.97 16.09 -14.00
N PRO A 138 -4.18 16.65 -13.77
CA PRO A 138 -4.34 17.86 -12.97
C PRO A 138 -3.67 17.74 -11.60
N ALA A 139 -3.12 18.84 -11.11
CA ALA A 139 -2.58 18.90 -9.76
C ALA A 139 -3.59 19.56 -8.80
N LEU A 140 -3.71 19.02 -7.60
CA LEU A 140 -4.42 19.68 -6.51
C LEU A 140 -3.47 20.69 -5.85
N ALA A 141 -3.93 21.94 -5.78
CA ALA A 141 -3.13 23.05 -5.24
C ALA A 141 -2.69 22.76 -3.79
N GLY A 142 -1.39 22.89 -3.54
CA GLY A 142 -0.82 22.66 -2.21
C GLY A 142 -0.64 21.18 -1.81
N ILE A 143 -0.94 20.23 -2.72
CA ILE A 143 -0.77 18.79 -2.46
C ILE A 143 0.15 18.18 -3.51
N GLY A 144 -0.32 18.06 -4.77
CA GLY A 144 0.45 17.47 -5.85
C GLY A 144 -0.44 16.93 -6.98
N PRO A 145 0.16 16.29 -8.00
CA PRO A 145 -0.56 15.81 -9.17
C PRO A 145 -1.40 14.57 -8.89
N GLU A 146 -2.49 14.43 -9.63
CA GLU A 146 -3.28 13.21 -9.67
C GLU A 146 -2.52 12.07 -10.33
N LEU A 147 -2.85 10.86 -9.94
CA LEU A 147 -2.28 9.61 -10.44
C LEU A 147 -3.38 8.67 -10.93
N VAL A 148 -3.01 7.71 -11.78
CA VAL A 148 -3.86 6.58 -12.18
C VAL A 148 -3.52 5.30 -11.41
N GLY A 149 -2.68 5.39 -10.38
CA GLY A 149 -2.25 4.27 -9.57
C GLY A 149 -1.45 4.73 -8.35
N PHE A 150 -1.21 3.82 -7.43
CA PHE A 150 -0.45 4.08 -6.21
C PHE A 150 0.47 2.90 -5.86
N MET A 151 1.31 3.04 -4.84
CA MET A 151 2.24 2.00 -4.36
C MET A 151 1.78 1.44 -3.02
N SER A 152 1.63 0.11 -2.91
CA SER A 152 1.05 -0.58 -1.75
C SER A 152 1.69 -0.26 -0.40
N GLY A 153 3.00 -0.07 -0.34
CA GLY A 153 3.72 0.18 0.91
C GLY A 153 3.94 1.66 1.24
N ALA A 154 3.30 2.59 0.52
CA ALA A 154 3.55 4.02 0.64
C ALA A 154 2.30 4.86 0.36
N ASN A 155 1.14 4.43 0.86
CA ASN A 155 -0.10 5.15 0.65
C ASN A 155 -0.97 5.20 1.91
N VAL A 156 -1.77 6.25 2.01
CA VAL A 156 -2.86 6.37 2.98
C VAL A 156 -4.16 6.43 2.18
N VAL A 157 -5.10 5.55 2.50
CA VAL A 157 -6.38 5.44 1.79
C VAL A 157 -7.56 5.64 2.74
N ARG A 158 -8.65 6.21 2.25
CA ARG A 158 -9.92 6.18 2.98
C ARG A 158 -10.35 4.74 3.17
N THR A 159 -10.50 4.29 4.40
CA THR A 159 -10.88 2.91 4.73
C THR A 159 -12.13 2.50 3.96
N ARG A 160 -13.13 3.38 3.90
CA ARG A 160 -14.38 3.12 3.16
C ARG A 160 -14.13 2.96 1.65
N SER A 161 -13.37 3.86 1.02
CA SER A 161 -13.08 3.76 -0.43
C SER A 161 -12.35 2.46 -0.79
N PHE A 162 -11.44 2.00 0.07
CA PHE A 162 -10.78 0.71 -0.10
C PHE A 162 -11.77 -0.46 -0.03
N MET A 163 -12.68 -0.43 0.95
CA MET A 163 -13.66 -1.50 1.18
C MET A 163 -14.74 -1.51 0.08
N ASP A 164 -15.29 -0.36 -0.29
CA ASP A 164 -16.34 -0.22 -1.31
C ASP A 164 -15.81 -0.66 -2.70
N ALA A 165 -14.53 -0.39 -3.01
CA ALA A 165 -13.86 -0.88 -4.22
C ALA A 165 -13.49 -2.38 -4.16
N GLY A 166 -13.81 -3.09 -3.07
CA GLY A 166 -13.57 -4.53 -2.92
C GLY A 166 -12.16 -4.93 -2.49
N GLY A 167 -11.27 -3.97 -2.21
CA GLY A 167 -9.90 -4.22 -1.77
C GLY A 167 -9.02 -4.88 -2.83
N TYR A 168 -7.95 -5.52 -2.41
CA TYR A 168 -7.05 -6.26 -3.31
C TYR A 168 -7.68 -7.59 -3.73
N TRP A 169 -7.79 -7.80 -5.04
CA TRP A 169 -8.37 -9.03 -5.59
C TRP A 169 -7.41 -10.23 -5.40
N GLU A 170 -7.83 -11.22 -4.60
CA GLU A 170 -6.99 -12.37 -4.21
C GLU A 170 -6.31 -13.10 -5.37
N PRO A 171 -6.99 -13.36 -6.53
CA PRO A 171 -6.38 -14.08 -7.66
C PRO A 171 -5.17 -13.36 -8.26
N PHE A 172 -4.98 -12.05 -8.02
CA PHE A 172 -3.78 -11.34 -8.52
C PHE A 172 -2.52 -11.78 -7.78
N PHE A 173 -2.63 -12.16 -6.53
CA PHE A 173 -1.55 -12.56 -5.65
C PHE A 173 -0.53 -11.44 -5.44
N ILE A 174 0.30 -11.11 -6.46
CA ILE A 174 1.31 -10.04 -6.39
C ILE A 174 1.55 -9.43 -7.76
N GLY A 175 1.73 -8.10 -7.81
CA GLY A 175 2.10 -7.31 -8.99
C GLY A 175 0.91 -6.84 -9.82
N GLY A 176 0.61 -5.54 -9.75
CA GLY A 176 -0.47 -4.88 -10.47
C GLY A 176 -1.82 -4.91 -9.78
N GLU A 177 -1.88 -5.44 -8.55
CA GLU A 177 -3.07 -5.40 -7.70
C GLU A 177 -3.53 -3.97 -7.42
N GLU A 178 -2.59 -3.06 -7.24
CA GLU A 178 -2.88 -1.64 -7.05
C GLU A 178 -3.55 -1.03 -8.28
N THR A 179 -3.18 -1.49 -9.48
CA THR A 179 -3.75 -0.96 -10.73
C THR A 179 -5.23 -1.27 -10.85
N LEU A 180 -5.64 -2.50 -10.51
CA LEU A 180 -7.05 -2.89 -10.55
C LEU A 180 -7.84 -2.07 -9.52
N LEU A 181 -7.37 -2.03 -8.28
CA LEU A 181 -7.99 -1.29 -7.19
C LEU A 181 -8.08 0.22 -7.49
N SER A 182 -7.03 0.79 -8.10
CA SER A 182 -7.03 2.20 -8.52
C SER A 182 -8.12 2.51 -9.51
N LEU A 183 -8.32 1.64 -10.51
CA LEU A 183 -9.38 1.80 -11.51
C LEU A 183 -10.77 1.74 -10.87
N ASP A 184 -10.96 0.86 -9.89
CA ASP A 184 -12.23 0.72 -9.18
C ASP A 184 -12.50 1.95 -8.29
N ILE A 185 -11.51 2.42 -7.52
CA ILE A 185 -11.62 3.65 -6.73
C ILE A 185 -11.93 4.87 -7.62
N MET A 186 -11.26 5.00 -8.78
CA MET A 186 -11.52 6.10 -9.70
C MET A 186 -12.89 6.00 -10.38
N ALA A 187 -13.37 4.79 -10.67
CA ALA A 187 -14.71 4.59 -11.22
C ALA A 187 -15.80 5.04 -10.23
N ASP A 188 -15.56 4.93 -8.93
CA ASP A 188 -16.41 5.42 -7.86
C ASP A 188 -16.24 6.92 -7.55
N GLY A 189 -15.44 7.63 -8.37
CA GLY A 189 -15.21 9.08 -8.26
C GLY A 189 -14.08 9.49 -7.29
N GLY A 190 -13.38 8.54 -6.68
CA GLY A 190 -12.25 8.81 -5.79
C GLY A 190 -11.01 9.26 -6.57
N ARG A 191 -10.30 10.28 -6.07
CA ARG A 191 -9.02 10.74 -6.64
C ARG A 191 -7.84 10.08 -5.95
N ILE A 192 -6.79 9.79 -6.72
CA ILE A 192 -5.50 9.31 -6.24
C ILE A 192 -4.49 10.43 -6.46
N VAL A 193 -3.78 10.86 -5.42
CA VAL A 193 -2.92 12.03 -5.49
C VAL A 193 -1.52 11.70 -4.96
N TYR A 194 -0.48 12.14 -5.69
CA TYR A 194 0.88 12.12 -5.18
C TYR A 194 1.08 13.29 -4.21
N ALA A 195 1.44 12.99 -2.99
CA ALA A 195 1.68 13.96 -1.93
C ALA A 195 3.17 13.91 -1.50
N PRO A 196 4.06 14.70 -2.13
CA PRO A 196 5.50 14.66 -1.84
C PRO A 196 5.87 15.12 -0.42
N ASP A 197 4.98 15.82 0.26
CA ASP A 197 5.14 16.22 1.66
C ASP A 197 4.99 15.05 2.64
N LEU A 198 4.36 13.98 2.21
CA LEU A 198 4.28 12.74 2.96
C LEU A 198 5.49 11.87 2.63
N GLU A 199 6.20 11.38 3.62
CA GLU A 199 7.39 10.58 3.41
C GLU A 199 7.27 9.18 4.01
N THR A 200 7.77 8.19 3.27
CA THR A 200 8.02 6.83 3.74
C THR A 200 9.46 6.45 3.50
N TYR A 201 10.03 5.70 4.43
CA TYR A 201 11.34 5.08 4.28
C TYR A 201 11.19 3.64 3.82
N HIS A 202 12.01 3.20 2.88
CA HIS A 202 12.00 1.85 2.34
C HIS A 202 13.40 1.24 2.38
N TRP A 203 13.55 0.09 3.03
CA TRP A 203 14.79 -0.69 3.08
C TRP A 203 14.62 -2.01 2.34
N PRO A 204 14.76 -2.01 1.00
CA PRO A 204 14.40 -3.15 0.17
C PRO A 204 15.12 -4.42 0.61
N SER A 205 14.36 -5.48 0.88
CA SER A 205 14.93 -6.80 1.14
C SER A 205 15.59 -7.38 -0.12
N LYS A 206 16.69 -8.09 0.08
CA LYS A 206 17.39 -8.82 -1.00
C LYS A 206 16.66 -10.09 -1.43
N SER A 207 15.71 -10.58 -0.63
CA SER A 207 14.97 -11.81 -0.89
C SER A 207 13.69 -11.50 -1.68
N ARG A 208 13.79 -11.43 -3.02
CA ARG A 208 12.64 -11.24 -3.92
C ARG A 208 12.68 -12.25 -5.06
N ASP A 209 11.58 -12.99 -5.30
CA ASP A 209 11.40 -13.82 -6.49
C ASP A 209 11.05 -12.93 -7.70
N ALA A 210 12.08 -12.38 -8.34
CA ALA A 210 11.91 -11.51 -9.49
C ALA A 210 11.30 -12.20 -10.72
N PRO A 211 11.61 -13.48 -11.05
CA PRO A 211 10.94 -14.23 -12.11
C PRO A 211 9.44 -14.40 -11.87
N LEU A 212 9.04 -14.81 -10.67
CA LEU A 212 7.60 -14.95 -10.32
C LEU A 212 6.90 -13.60 -10.47
N ARG A 213 7.47 -12.53 -9.91
CA ARG A 213 6.87 -11.20 -9.95
C ARG A 213 6.67 -10.70 -11.39
N ARG A 214 7.64 -10.90 -12.28
CA ARG A 214 7.49 -10.52 -13.71
C ARG A 214 6.36 -11.26 -14.38
N ARG A 215 6.22 -12.57 -14.15
CA ARG A 215 5.12 -13.37 -14.71
C ARG A 215 3.76 -12.92 -14.20
N MET A 216 3.66 -12.63 -12.88
CA MET A 216 2.42 -12.14 -12.29
C MET A 216 2.05 -10.76 -12.83
N LEU A 217 3.00 -9.83 -12.94
CA LEU A 217 2.78 -8.52 -13.54
C LEU A 217 2.22 -8.60 -14.96
N ALA A 218 2.81 -9.45 -15.82
CA ALA A 218 2.34 -9.62 -17.20
C ALA A 218 0.91 -10.21 -17.23
N ARG A 219 0.66 -11.28 -16.44
CA ARG A 219 -0.68 -11.88 -16.33
C ARG A 219 -1.70 -10.87 -15.81
N ASN A 220 -1.38 -10.18 -14.71
CA ASN A 220 -2.30 -9.27 -14.05
C ASN A 220 -2.60 -8.03 -14.90
N ALA A 221 -1.62 -7.55 -15.67
CA ALA A 221 -1.84 -6.46 -16.64
C ALA A 221 -2.86 -6.86 -17.72
N LEU A 222 -2.81 -8.12 -18.20
CA LEU A 222 -3.82 -8.64 -19.13
C LEU A 222 -5.19 -8.78 -18.44
N TRP A 223 -5.23 -9.32 -17.24
CA TRP A 223 -6.47 -9.47 -16.50
C TRP A 223 -7.11 -8.12 -16.20
N THR A 224 -6.35 -7.13 -15.75
CA THR A 224 -6.84 -5.76 -15.54
C THR A 224 -7.45 -5.20 -16.84
N ALA A 225 -6.76 -5.39 -17.97
CA ALA A 225 -7.26 -4.90 -19.27
C ALA A 225 -8.62 -5.50 -19.63
N TRP A 226 -8.78 -6.83 -19.50
CA TRP A 226 -10.04 -7.50 -19.81
C TRP A 226 -11.14 -7.24 -18.79
N LEU A 227 -10.79 -6.97 -17.53
CA LEU A 227 -11.76 -6.69 -16.48
C LEU A 227 -12.28 -5.26 -16.49
N ARG A 228 -11.48 -4.28 -16.93
CA ARG A 228 -11.78 -2.85 -16.74
C ARG A 228 -11.67 -1.97 -17.97
N LEU A 229 -11.05 -2.42 -19.06
CA LEU A 229 -10.89 -1.60 -20.27
C LEU A 229 -11.89 -2.02 -21.36
N PRO A 230 -12.25 -1.10 -22.28
CA PRO A 230 -13.01 -1.45 -23.49
C PRO A 230 -12.34 -2.56 -24.28
N ALA A 231 -13.12 -3.50 -24.85
CA ALA A 231 -12.63 -4.71 -25.50
C ALA A 231 -11.54 -4.45 -26.56
N GLY A 232 -11.65 -3.36 -27.34
CA GLY A 232 -10.63 -2.96 -28.33
C GLY A 232 -9.29 -2.58 -27.71
N MET A 233 -9.31 -1.95 -26.51
CA MET A 233 -8.08 -1.63 -25.76
C MET A 233 -7.48 -2.89 -25.12
N ALA A 234 -8.32 -3.75 -24.55
CA ALA A 234 -7.90 -5.01 -23.98
C ALA A 234 -7.23 -5.91 -25.03
N ALA A 235 -7.81 -6.03 -26.22
CA ALA A 235 -7.23 -6.77 -27.32
C ALA A 235 -5.87 -6.20 -27.78
N ARG A 236 -5.73 -4.88 -27.92
CA ARG A 236 -4.44 -4.23 -28.24
C ARG A 236 -3.38 -4.50 -27.17
N ARG A 237 -3.77 -4.45 -25.89
CA ARG A 237 -2.88 -4.75 -24.76
C ARG A 237 -2.39 -6.19 -24.80
N SER A 238 -3.31 -7.14 -25.11
CA SER A 238 -2.98 -8.56 -25.25
C SER A 238 -1.94 -8.79 -26.35
N LEU A 239 -2.10 -8.16 -27.51
CA LEU A 239 -1.14 -8.26 -28.63
C LEU A 239 0.24 -7.67 -28.27
N ALA A 240 0.28 -6.63 -27.42
CA ALA A 240 1.54 -6.03 -27.00
C ALA A 240 2.33 -6.90 -26.02
N VAL A 241 1.67 -7.72 -25.21
CA VAL A 241 2.32 -8.65 -24.25
C VAL A 241 2.82 -9.92 -24.93
N LEU A 242 2.23 -10.31 -26.08
CA LEU A 242 2.63 -11.50 -26.86
C LEU A 242 3.82 -11.23 -27.81
N ARG A 243 4.26 -10.00 -27.97
CA ARG A 243 5.43 -9.57 -28.75
C ARG A 243 6.66 -9.40 -27.87
#